data_916e3faa46865224d0a8921a867e7ae9
#
_entry.id   916e3faa46865224d0a8921a867e7ae9
#
_cell.length_a   1.000
_cell.length_b   1.000
_cell.length_c   1.000
_cell.angle_alpha   90.00
_cell.angle_beta   90.00
_cell.angle_gamma   90.00
#
_symmetry.space_group_name_H-M   'P 1'
#
loop_
_entity.id
_entity.type
_entity.pdbx_description
1 polymer ?
#
loop_
_entity_poly.entity_id
_entity_poly.type
_entity_poly.pdbx_seq_one_letter_code
_entity_poly.pdbx_strand_id
1 'polypeptide(L)'
;MKTRRVLLVAALVAGGAVLHALESLVPLPLPIPGAKLGLANLVTLIALDLAGPEVAVAVAVSRPVVGGLAGGGLLSLGFALALSGAVTSVLVMTTLWSLSRRTTGRFRLTLLGLSLAGGVAHNLGQLAVASFYVGPVAAAAYVAPLVVAGLGAGYVVGRVAGPLCRVGSAGLRRDAFRRGLGRLD
;
A
#
# COMPACT_ATOMS: atom_id res chain seq x y z
N MET A 1 -14.12 20.37 8.51
CA MET A 1 -13.99 18.93 8.11
C MET A 1 -13.03 18.73 6.92
N LYS A 2 -13.10 19.54 5.86
CA LYS A 2 -12.26 19.42 4.66
C LYS A 2 -10.75 19.54 4.95
N THR A 3 -10.32 20.51 5.74
CA THR A 3 -8.89 20.78 6.04
C THR A 3 -8.19 19.59 6.72
N ARG A 4 -8.84 18.90 7.67
CA ARG A 4 -8.22 17.75 8.36
C ARG A 4 -8.12 16.51 7.45
N ARG A 5 -9.10 16.31 6.59
CA ARG A 5 -9.02 15.22 5.57
C ARG A 5 -7.84 15.48 4.64
N VAL A 6 -7.65 16.73 4.23
CA VAL A 6 -6.50 17.13 3.40
C VAL A 6 -5.18 16.90 4.14
N LEU A 7 -5.07 17.31 5.40
CA LEU A 7 -3.87 17.10 6.22
C LEU A 7 -3.57 15.61 6.42
N LEU A 8 -4.59 14.78 6.67
CA LEU A 8 -4.41 13.33 6.79
C LEU A 8 -3.90 12.73 5.47
N VAL A 9 -4.51 13.10 4.36
CA VAL A 9 -4.08 12.63 3.03
C VAL A 9 -2.66 13.07 2.74
N ALA A 10 -2.33 14.34 2.98
CA ALA A 10 -0.98 14.86 2.79
C ALA A 10 0.06 14.12 3.65
N ALA A 11 -0.25 13.88 4.92
CA ALA A 11 0.63 13.12 5.82
C ALA A 11 0.82 11.67 5.35
N LEU A 12 -0.25 11.02 4.89
CA LEU A 12 -0.18 9.65 4.34
C LEU A 12 0.63 9.60 3.04
N VAL A 13 0.45 10.57 2.14
CA VAL A 13 1.23 10.67 0.90
C VAL A 13 2.71 10.90 1.22
N ALA A 14 3.02 11.86 2.09
CA ALA A 14 4.39 12.16 2.50
C ALA A 14 5.06 10.94 3.18
N GLY A 15 4.38 10.32 4.15
CA GLY A 15 4.86 9.11 4.82
C GLY A 15 5.07 7.94 3.85
N GLY A 16 4.16 7.78 2.89
CA GLY A 16 4.28 6.78 1.84
C GLY A 16 5.46 7.04 0.90
N ALA A 17 5.72 8.29 0.54
CA ALA A 17 6.86 8.67 -0.29
C ALA A 17 8.19 8.43 0.45
N VAL A 18 8.28 8.80 1.74
CA VAL A 18 9.46 8.52 2.57
C VAL A 18 9.71 7.02 2.67
N LEU A 19 8.67 6.23 2.96
CA LEU A 19 8.82 4.78 3.06
C LEU A 19 9.25 4.14 1.73
N HIS A 20 8.72 4.65 0.62
CA HIS A 20 9.12 4.23 -0.72
C HIS A 20 10.58 4.58 -1.04
N ALA A 21 11.05 5.76 -0.62
CA ALA A 21 12.45 6.16 -0.75
C ALA A 21 13.36 5.26 0.11
N LEU A 22 13.01 5.02 1.36
CA LEU A 22 13.76 4.14 2.25
C LEU A 22 13.85 2.70 1.71
N GLU A 23 12.74 2.17 1.20
CA GLU A 23 12.72 0.85 0.56
C GLU A 23 13.63 0.78 -0.67
N SER A 24 13.79 1.91 -1.39
CA SER A 24 14.68 2.00 -2.55
C SER A 24 16.16 1.98 -2.19
N LEU A 25 16.52 2.29 -0.95
CA LEU A 25 17.90 2.26 -0.44
C LEU A 25 18.31 0.86 0.04
N VAL A 26 17.35 -0.05 0.24
CA VAL A 26 17.63 -1.42 0.67
C VAL A 26 17.74 -2.32 -0.57
N PRO A 27 18.95 -2.73 -0.96
CA PRO A 27 19.12 -3.65 -2.07
C PRO A 27 18.56 -5.02 -1.67
N LEU A 28 17.54 -5.47 -2.41
CA LEU A 28 17.05 -6.82 -2.24
C LEU A 28 17.91 -7.77 -3.07
N PRO A 29 18.29 -8.94 -2.53
CA PRO A 29 19.00 -9.97 -3.27
C PRO A 29 18.04 -10.71 -4.23
N LEU A 30 17.25 -9.95 -4.98
CA LEU A 30 16.35 -10.49 -6.01
C LEU A 30 16.97 -10.23 -7.38
N PRO A 31 16.93 -11.21 -8.28
CA PRO A 31 17.53 -11.11 -9.61
C PRO A 31 16.77 -10.19 -10.56
N ILE A 32 15.79 -9.45 -10.08
CA ILE A 32 15.03 -8.46 -10.84
C ILE A 32 15.44 -7.07 -10.36
N PRO A 33 16.20 -6.30 -11.18
CA PRO A 33 16.59 -4.94 -10.84
C PRO A 33 15.38 -4.05 -10.58
N GLY A 34 15.37 -3.35 -9.43
CA GLY A 34 14.29 -2.43 -9.08
C GLY A 34 13.04 -3.09 -8.46
N ALA A 35 13.03 -4.42 -8.26
CA ALA A 35 11.99 -5.07 -7.49
C ALA A 35 12.02 -4.62 -6.03
N LYS A 36 10.84 -4.40 -5.44
CA LYS A 36 10.68 -3.92 -4.07
C LYS A 36 9.76 -4.87 -3.30
N LEU A 37 9.96 -4.97 -1.99
CA LEU A 37 9.12 -5.80 -1.12
C LEU A 37 7.68 -5.29 -0.98
N GLY A 38 7.46 -3.99 -1.25
CA GLY A 38 6.16 -3.38 -1.08
C GLY A 38 5.86 -2.97 0.36
N LEU A 39 6.87 -2.72 1.19
CA LEU A 39 6.70 -2.20 2.56
C LEU A 39 5.92 -0.88 2.57
N ALA A 40 6.07 -0.09 1.53
CA ALA A 40 5.30 1.13 1.33
C ALA A 40 3.78 0.88 1.21
N ASN A 41 3.32 -0.37 1.01
CA ASN A 41 1.91 -0.74 1.10
C ASN A 41 1.33 -0.57 2.52
N LEU A 42 2.18 -0.45 3.55
CA LEU A 42 1.76 -0.12 4.91
C LEU A 42 0.89 1.15 4.93
N VAL A 43 1.35 2.21 4.28
CA VAL A 43 0.62 3.48 4.27
C VAL A 43 -0.66 3.38 3.44
N THR A 44 -0.63 2.63 2.34
CA THR A 44 -1.83 2.34 1.54
C THR A 44 -2.90 1.60 2.34
N LEU A 45 -2.49 0.60 3.13
CA LEU A 45 -3.39 -0.17 3.99
C LEU A 45 -3.99 0.69 5.12
N ILE A 46 -3.17 1.55 5.76
CA ILE A 46 -3.62 2.52 6.75
C ILE A 46 -4.60 3.52 6.12
N ALA A 47 -4.30 4.02 4.93
CA ALA A 47 -5.19 4.92 4.19
C ALA A 47 -6.54 4.26 3.88
N LEU A 48 -6.51 2.99 3.49
CA LEU A 48 -7.72 2.20 3.20
C LEU A 48 -8.60 2.05 4.44
N ASP A 49 -8.00 1.74 5.58
CA ASP A 49 -8.76 1.52 6.83
C ASP A 49 -9.30 2.83 7.44
N LEU A 50 -8.49 3.89 7.47
CA LEU A 50 -8.83 5.15 8.15
C LEU A 50 -9.61 6.14 7.25
N ALA A 51 -9.36 6.14 5.95
CA ALA A 51 -9.88 7.17 5.05
C ALA A 51 -10.65 6.62 3.83
N GLY A 52 -10.62 5.30 3.62
CA GLY A 52 -11.35 4.59 2.57
C GLY A 52 -10.60 4.41 1.25
N PRO A 53 -11.25 3.73 0.28
CA PRO A 53 -10.61 3.27 -0.94
C PRO A 53 -10.09 4.40 -1.84
N GLU A 54 -10.81 5.51 -1.95
CA GLU A 54 -10.40 6.64 -2.76
C GLU A 54 -9.04 7.22 -2.32
N VAL A 55 -8.87 7.39 -1.00
CA VAL A 55 -7.63 7.89 -0.41
C VAL A 55 -6.51 6.86 -0.55
N ALA A 56 -6.82 5.58 -0.37
CA ALA A 56 -5.84 4.51 -0.56
C ALA A 56 -5.29 4.47 -1.99
N VAL A 57 -6.15 4.62 -3.01
CA VAL A 57 -5.73 4.71 -4.41
C VAL A 57 -4.86 5.95 -4.64
N ALA A 58 -5.28 7.12 -4.17
CA ALA A 58 -4.50 8.35 -4.30
C ALA A 58 -3.10 8.20 -3.67
N VAL A 59 -3.02 7.65 -2.46
CA VAL A 59 -1.75 7.39 -1.76
C VAL A 59 -0.89 6.37 -2.52
N ALA A 60 -1.48 5.27 -3.01
CA ALA A 60 -0.74 4.23 -3.71
C ALA A 60 -0.09 4.75 -5.00
N VAL A 61 -0.81 5.56 -5.78
CA VAL A 61 -0.32 6.09 -7.06
C VAL A 61 0.66 7.25 -6.84
N SER A 62 0.41 8.14 -5.88
CA SER A 62 1.27 9.29 -5.63
C SER A 62 2.68 8.89 -5.15
N ARG A 63 2.85 7.79 -4.42
CA ARG A 63 4.15 7.33 -3.91
C ARG A 63 5.21 7.13 -4.99
N PRO A 64 4.98 6.26 -5.99
CA PRO A 64 5.97 6.07 -7.06
C PRO A 64 6.14 7.34 -7.91
N VAL A 65 5.09 8.14 -8.09
CA VAL A 65 5.18 9.41 -8.83
C VAL A 65 6.08 10.40 -8.11
N VAL A 66 5.86 10.62 -6.81
CA VAL A 66 6.70 11.51 -5.99
C VAL A 66 8.13 10.98 -5.91
N GLY A 67 8.31 9.66 -5.72
CA GLY A 67 9.63 9.03 -5.72
C GLY A 67 10.36 9.17 -7.05
N GLY A 68 9.66 8.99 -8.16
CA GLY A 68 10.19 9.15 -9.51
C GLY A 68 10.57 10.60 -9.84
N LEU A 69 9.76 11.57 -9.38
CA LEU A 69 10.06 13.01 -9.51
C LEU A 69 11.30 13.39 -8.69
N ALA A 70 11.36 12.97 -7.44
CA ALA A 70 12.47 13.29 -6.54
C ALA A 70 13.80 12.65 -6.98
N GLY A 71 13.76 11.45 -7.54
CA GLY A 71 14.93 10.71 -8.01
C GLY A 71 15.26 10.88 -9.50
N GLY A 72 14.51 11.71 -10.24
CA GLY A 72 14.72 11.89 -11.69
C GLY A 72 14.40 10.67 -12.55
N GLY A 73 13.65 9.69 -12.01
CA GLY A 73 13.43 8.39 -12.64
C GLY A 73 12.01 8.09 -13.10
N LEU A 74 11.19 9.10 -13.43
CA LEU A 74 9.77 8.92 -13.83
C LEU A 74 9.52 7.96 -15.00
N LEU A 75 10.49 7.84 -15.92
CA LEU A 75 10.38 6.95 -17.08
C LEU A 75 11.31 5.74 -16.97
N SER A 76 11.84 5.48 -15.78
CA SER A 76 12.71 4.34 -15.55
C SER A 76 11.93 3.03 -15.41
N LEU A 77 12.58 1.90 -15.66
CA LEU A 77 12.03 0.58 -15.38
C LEU A 77 11.62 0.47 -13.91
N GLY A 78 12.44 0.98 -12.98
CA GLY A 78 12.13 0.97 -11.56
C GLY A 78 10.82 1.70 -11.22
N PHE A 79 10.53 2.81 -11.91
CA PHE A 79 9.26 3.52 -11.78
C PHE A 79 8.09 2.67 -12.30
N ALA A 80 8.24 2.07 -13.49
CA ALA A 80 7.20 1.24 -14.09
C ALA A 80 6.86 0.02 -13.19
N LEU A 81 7.89 -0.63 -12.64
CA LEU A 81 7.73 -1.72 -11.68
C LEU A 81 7.04 -1.24 -10.38
N ALA A 82 7.48 -0.12 -9.83
CA ALA A 82 6.88 0.42 -8.59
C ALA A 82 5.42 0.83 -8.78
N LEU A 83 5.10 1.45 -9.92
CA LEU A 83 3.74 1.88 -10.24
C LEU A 83 2.82 0.67 -10.48
N SER A 84 3.25 -0.30 -11.29
CA SER A 84 2.45 -1.50 -11.56
C SER A 84 2.17 -2.30 -10.29
N GLY A 85 3.17 -2.50 -9.43
CA GLY A 85 2.99 -3.14 -8.13
C GLY A 85 2.02 -2.37 -7.22
N ALA A 86 2.16 -1.04 -7.14
CA ALA A 86 1.29 -0.20 -6.33
C ALA A 86 -0.17 -0.24 -6.81
N VAL A 87 -0.39 -0.12 -8.12
CA VAL A 87 -1.73 -0.17 -8.73
C VAL A 87 -2.37 -1.53 -8.50
N THR A 88 -1.67 -2.61 -8.84
CA THR A 88 -2.21 -3.98 -8.67
C THR A 88 -2.54 -4.28 -7.21
N SER A 89 -1.65 -3.90 -6.30
CA SER A 89 -1.86 -4.07 -4.86
C SER A 89 -3.08 -3.31 -4.36
N VAL A 90 -3.22 -2.01 -4.68
CA VAL A 90 -4.34 -1.22 -4.19
C VAL A 90 -5.67 -1.66 -4.80
N LEU A 91 -5.70 -2.09 -6.05
CA LEU A 91 -6.90 -2.64 -6.68
C LEU A 91 -7.37 -3.91 -5.97
N VAL A 92 -6.45 -4.85 -5.70
CA VAL A 92 -6.80 -6.07 -4.97
C VAL A 92 -7.26 -5.75 -3.56
N MET A 93 -6.53 -4.92 -2.81
CA MET A 93 -6.89 -4.56 -1.43
C MET A 93 -8.24 -3.84 -1.36
N THR A 94 -8.51 -2.87 -2.24
CA THR A 94 -9.78 -2.11 -2.23
C THR A 94 -10.96 -2.97 -2.66
N THR A 95 -10.77 -3.88 -3.62
CA THR A 95 -11.79 -4.84 -4.05
C THR A 95 -12.14 -5.80 -2.91
N LEU A 96 -11.14 -6.44 -2.30
CA LEU A 96 -11.34 -7.36 -1.19
C LEU A 96 -11.94 -6.66 0.03
N TRP A 97 -11.50 -5.45 0.35
CA TRP A 97 -12.05 -4.64 1.43
C TRP A 97 -13.54 -4.30 1.17
N SER A 98 -13.88 -3.88 -0.04
CA SER A 98 -15.25 -3.56 -0.42
C SER A 98 -16.15 -4.80 -0.36
N LEU A 99 -15.65 -5.93 -0.83
CA LEU A 99 -16.36 -7.22 -0.80
C LEU A 99 -16.59 -7.67 0.64
N SER A 100 -15.56 -7.61 1.47
CA SER A 100 -15.60 -7.96 2.89
C SER A 100 -16.60 -7.11 3.68
N ARG A 101 -16.81 -5.85 3.29
CA ARG A 101 -17.80 -4.98 3.93
C ARG A 101 -19.25 -5.25 3.49
N ARG A 102 -19.45 -5.84 2.32
CA ARG A 102 -20.77 -6.25 1.83
C ARG A 102 -21.24 -7.57 2.40
N THR A 103 -20.31 -8.40 2.88
CA THR A 103 -20.61 -9.72 3.43
C THR A 103 -20.89 -9.61 4.94
N THR A 104 -22.09 -10.00 5.37
CA THR A 104 -22.49 -10.08 6.78
C THR A 104 -21.99 -11.41 7.35
N GLY A 105 -21.22 -11.39 8.45
CA GLY A 105 -20.84 -12.59 9.20
C GLY A 105 -19.36 -12.97 9.14
N ARG A 106 -19.08 -14.30 9.09
CA ARG A 106 -17.76 -14.92 9.27
C ARG A 106 -16.66 -14.55 8.26
N PHE A 107 -16.99 -13.90 7.16
CA PHE A 107 -16.07 -13.59 6.04
C PHE A 107 -15.50 -12.17 6.06
N ARG A 108 -15.43 -11.53 7.23
CA ARG A 108 -14.73 -10.25 7.31
C ARG A 108 -13.21 -10.45 7.23
N LEU A 109 -12.61 -10.00 6.16
CA LEU A 109 -11.16 -10.00 6.01
C LEU A 109 -10.51 -9.06 7.04
N THR A 110 -9.49 -9.57 7.70
CA THR A 110 -8.68 -8.78 8.63
C THR A 110 -7.70 -7.88 7.85
N LEU A 111 -7.16 -6.85 8.50
CA LEU A 111 -6.07 -6.04 7.93
C LEU A 111 -4.88 -6.91 7.50
N LEU A 112 -4.61 -7.98 8.27
CA LEU A 112 -3.57 -8.95 7.91
C LEU A 112 -3.90 -9.67 6.59
N GLY A 113 -5.13 -10.15 6.42
CA GLY A 113 -5.55 -10.82 5.18
C GLY A 113 -5.47 -9.90 3.96
N LEU A 114 -5.92 -8.64 4.12
CA LEU A 114 -5.80 -7.62 3.07
C LEU A 114 -4.33 -7.33 2.73
N SER A 115 -3.47 -7.27 3.74
CA SER A 115 -2.04 -7.03 3.56
C SER A 115 -1.33 -8.17 2.85
N LEU A 116 -1.64 -9.42 3.19
CA LEU A 116 -1.10 -10.60 2.52
C LEU A 116 -1.46 -10.61 1.03
N ALA A 117 -2.75 -10.39 0.73
CA ALA A 117 -3.22 -10.31 -0.64
C ALA A 117 -2.58 -9.15 -1.41
N GLY A 118 -2.47 -7.98 -0.77
CA GLY A 118 -1.83 -6.79 -1.33
C GLY A 118 -0.34 -7.00 -1.61
N GLY A 119 0.39 -7.67 -0.71
CA GLY A 119 1.82 -7.97 -0.89
C GLY A 119 2.07 -8.91 -2.07
N VAL A 120 1.29 -9.98 -2.18
CA VAL A 120 1.36 -10.89 -3.33
C VAL A 120 0.98 -10.17 -4.63
N ALA A 121 -0.13 -9.42 -4.64
CA ALA A 121 -0.57 -8.67 -5.80
C ALA A 121 0.47 -7.63 -6.25
N HIS A 122 1.15 -6.97 -5.30
CA HIS A 122 2.24 -6.03 -5.59
C HIS A 122 3.36 -6.70 -6.38
N ASN A 123 3.87 -7.82 -5.89
CA ASN A 123 4.98 -8.53 -6.53
C ASN A 123 4.58 -9.13 -7.89
N LEU A 124 3.36 -9.64 -8.01
CA LEU A 124 2.85 -10.13 -9.29
C LEU A 124 2.64 -9.00 -10.31
N GLY A 125 2.19 -7.81 -9.86
CA GLY A 125 2.10 -6.62 -10.70
C GLY A 125 3.44 -6.17 -11.23
N GLN A 126 4.49 -6.19 -10.40
CA GLN A 126 5.86 -5.93 -10.84
C GLN A 126 6.34 -6.98 -11.85
N LEU A 127 6.11 -8.26 -11.56
CA LEU A 127 6.51 -9.35 -12.43
C LEU A 127 5.84 -9.27 -13.80
N ALA A 128 4.58 -8.87 -13.85
CA ALA A 128 3.86 -8.67 -15.12
C ALA A 128 4.58 -7.63 -16.01
N VAL A 129 5.03 -6.51 -15.46
CA VAL A 129 5.82 -5.52 -16.22
C VAL A 129 7.22 -6.06 -16.51
N ALA A 130 7.88 -6.70 -15.54
CA ALA A 130 9.20 -7.29 -15.76
C ALA A 130 9.21 -8.33 -16.88
N SER A 131 8.12 -9.06 -17.06
CA SER A 131 8.01 -10.11 -18.11
C SER A 131 8.15 -9.57 -19.54
N PHE A 132 7.83 -8.30 -19.78
CA PHE A 132 8.07 -7.67 -21.09
C PHE A 132 9.55 -7.46 -21.37
N TYR A 133 10.41 -7.42 -20.36
CA TYR A 133 11.86 -7.21 -20.48
C TYR A 133 12.64 -8.52 -20.45
N VAL A 134 12.26 -9.46 -19.57
CA VAL A 134 13.00 -10.73 -19.42
C VAL A 134 12.36 -11.90 -20.19
N GLY A 135 11.18 -11.68 -20.73
CA GLY A 135 10.38 -12.70 -21.40
C GLY A 135 9.51 -13.52 -20.44
N PRO A 136 8.36 -14.03 -20.92
CA PRO A 136 7.35 -14.69 -20.07
C PRO A 136 7.85 -16.01 -19.46
N VAL A 137 8.68 -16.77 -20.17
CA VAL A 137 9.24 -18.04 -19.69
C VAL A 137 10.18 -17.81 -18.51
N ALA A 138 11.09 -16.84 -18.63
CA ALA A 138 11.99 -16.48 -17.53
C ALA A 138 11.21 -15.90 -16.35
N ALA A 139 10.22 -15.03 -16.60
CA ALA A 139 9.37 -14.48 -15.56
C ALA A 139 8.61 -15.54 -14.77
N ALA A 140 8.14 -16.62 -15.42
CA ALA A 140 7.41 -17.69 -14.76
C ALA A 140 8.20 -18.35 -13.62
N ALA A 141 9.52 -18.46 -13.75
CA ALA A 141 10.40 -18.99 -12.70
C ALA A 141 10.40 -18.15 -11.42
N TYR A 142 10.07 -16.86 -11.53
CA TYR A 142 10.06 -15.93 -10.38
C TYR A 142 8.70 -15.84 -9.68
N VAL A 143 7.65 -16.44 -10.20
CA VAL A 143 6.31 -16.41 -9.58
C VAL A 143 6.35 -16.93 -8.14
N ALA A 144 6.87 -18.14 -7.94
CA ALA A 144 6.89 -18.75 -6.61
C ALA A 144 7.72 -17.97 -5.58
N PRO A 145 8.98 -17.60 -5.86
CA PRO A 145 9.74 -16.78 -4.90
C PRO A 145 9.12 -15.41 -4.63
N LEU A 146 8.52 -14.76 -5.62
CA LEU A 146 7.87 -13.47 -5.43
C LEU A 146 6.54 -13.57 -4.66
N VAL A 147 5.79 -14.66 -4.82
CA VAL A 147 4.62 -14.93 -3.98
C VAL A 147 5.04 -15.11 -2.52
N VAL A 148 6.07 -15.90 -2.25
CA VAL A 148 6.59 -16.11 -0.89
C VAL A 148 7.09 -14.79 -0.29
N ALA A 149 7.86 -14.01 -1.04
CA ALA A 149 8.32 -12.67 -0.61
C ALA A 149 7.14 -11.72 -0.35
N GLY A 150 6.12 -11.75 -1.21
CA GLY A 150 4.90 -10.94 -1.05
C GLY A 150 4.10 -11.32 0.19
N LEU A 151 4.00 -12.61 0.51
CA LEU A 151 3.37 -13.10 1.75
C LEU A 151 4.19 -12.64 2.97
N GLY A 152 5.51 -12.76 2.94
CA GLY A 152 6.39 -12.31 4.02
C GLY A 152 6.27 -10.80 4.28
N ALA A 153 6.38 -10.00 3.24
CA ALA A 153 6.21 -8.54 3.33
C ALA A 153 4.79 -8.16 3.78
N GLY A 154 3.77 -8.80 3.22
CA GLY A 154 2.38 -8.60 3.62
C GLY A 154 2.11 -8.97 5.07
N TYR A 155 2.75 -10.02 5.58
CA TYR A 155 2.67 -10.38 7.00
C TYR A 155 3.24 -9.28 7.90
N VAL A 156 4.44 -8.80 7.60
CA VAL A 156 5.08 -7.71 8.37
C VAL A 156 4.22 -6.44 8.33
N VAL A 157 3.80 -6.03 7.15
CA VAL A 157 2.94 -4.85 6.95
C VAL A 157 1.62 -4.97 7.72
N GLY A 158 0.95 -6.10 7.64
CA GLY A 158 -0.33 -6.32 8.32
C GLY A 158 -0.19 -6.35 9.85
N ARG A 159 0.92 -6.87 10.38
CA ARG A 159 1.23 -6.86 11.81
C ARG A 159 1.50 -5.45 12.33
N VAL A 160 2.17 -4.62 11.56
CA VAL A 160 2.46 -3.22 11.91
C VAL A 160 1.23 -2.32 11.72
N ALA A 161 0.47 -2.52 10.66
CA ALA A 161 -0.71 -1.71 10.36
C ALA A 161 -1.79 -1.79 11.45
N GLY A 162 -2.02 -2.97 12.04
CA GLY A 162 -3.08 -3.18 13.02
C GLY A 162 -3.03 -2.23 14.24
N PRO A 163 -1.91 -2.15 14.97
CA PRO A 163 -1.73 -1.19 16.06
C PRO A 163 -1.86 0.27 15.59
N LEU A 164 -1.26 0.63 14.45
CA LEU A 164 -1.30 2.00 13.91
C LEU A 164 -2.72 2.45 13.57
N CYS A 165 -3.52 1.59 12.94
CA CYS A 165 -4.91 1.88 12.64
C CYS A 165 -5.75 2.05 13.91
N ARG A 166 -5.48 1.26 14.97
CA ARG A 166 -6.17 1.42 16.26
C ARG A 166 -5.87 2.76 16.91
N VAL A 167 -4.61 3.17 16.95
CA VAL A 167 -4.21 4.49 17.48
C VAL A 167 -4.81 5.62 16.65
N GLY A 168 -4.73 5.53 15.32
CA GLY A 168 -5.31 6.53 14.41
C GLY A 168 -6.82 6.67 14.57
N SER A 169 -7.56 5.56 14.66
CA SER A 169 -9.02 5.58 14.85
C SER A 169 -9.42 6.14 16.21
N ALA A 170 -8.67 5.83 17.28
CA ALA A 170 -8.91 6.39 18.62
C ALA A 170 -8.70 7.92 18.65
N GLY A 171 -7.67 8.42 17.98
CA GLY A 171 -7.42 9.85 17.82
C GLY A 171 -8.57 10.57 17.11
N LEU A 172 -9.03 10.01 15.98
CA LEU A 172 -10.15 10.56 15.23
C LEU A 172 -11.45 10.59 16.04
N ARG A 173 -11.72 9.57 16.87
CA ARG A 173 -12.89 9.50 17.75
C ARG A 173 -12.81 10.53 18.88
N ARG A 174 -11.66 10.69 19.53
CA ARG A 174 -11.45 11.71 20.59
C ARG A 174 -11.69 13.12 20.07
N ASP A 175 -11.23 13.40 18.87
CA ASP A 175 -11.41 14.71 18.24
C ASP A 175 -12.87 14.95 17.80
N ALA A 176 -13.61 13.93 17.42
CA ALA A 176 -15.04 14.04 17.15
C ALA A 176 -15.84 14.31 18.42
N PHE A 177 -15.49 13.64 19.54
CA PHE A 177 -16.10 13.84 20.85
C PHE A 177 -15.87 15.25 21.39
N ARG A 178 -14.61 15.74 21.38
CA ARG A 178 -14.28 17.11 21.81
C ARG A 178 -15.04 18.19 21.05
N ARG A 179 -15.35 17.96 19.77
CA ARG A 179 -16.14 18.91 18.96
C ARG A 179 -17.64 18.82 19.22
N GLY A 180 -18.14 17.66 19.63
CA GLY A 180 -19.54 17.49 20.06
C GLY A 180 -19.81 18.24 21.36
N LEU A 181 -18.85 18.25 22.30
CA LEU A 181 -18.94 18.99 23.54
C LEU A 181 -18.76 20.52 23.38
N GLY A 182 -17.98 20.97 22.37
CA GLY A 182 -17.83 22.41 22.09
C GLY A 182 -19.00 23.04 21.34
N ARG A 183 -20.10 22.33 21.13
CA ARG A 183 -21.36 22.84 20.58
C ARG A 183 -22.46 22.97 21.62
N LEU A 184 -22.16 22.67 22.87
CA LEU A 184 -23.11 22.75 23.99
C LEU A 184 -22.85 23.97 24.89
N ASP A 185 -21.85 24.79 24.57
CA ASP A 185 -21.55 26.11 25.16
C ASP A 185 -21.91 27.21 24.16
#